data_b34e0c11631a77621d33076950134c1f
#
_entry.id   b34e0c11631a77621d33076950134c1f
#
_cell.length_a   1.000
_cell.length_b   1.000
_cell.length_c   1.000
_cell.angle_alpha   90.00
_cell.angle_beta   90.00
_cell.angle_gamma   90.00
#
_symmetry.space_group_name_H-M   'P 1'
#
loop_
_entity.id
_entity.type
_entity.pdbx_description
1 polymer ?
#
loop_
_entity_poly.entity_id
_entity_poly.type
_entity_poly.pdbx_seq_one_letter_code
_entity_poly.pdbx_strand_id
1 'polypeptide(L)'
;MQKYEKYNILYVNIQAILTICTCVLLVIYFFNNKALWLLEIFGGLTLLMISFNNYIIYRKGKFTVVYLVIGIITIIFGIVNLMGILYA
;
A
#
# COMPACT_ATOMS: atom_id res chain seq x y z
N MET A 1 -21.47 8.24 15.50
CA MET A 1 -21.32 7.14 14.54
C MET A 1 -21.51 7.62 13.12
N GLN A 2 -22.59 8.33 12.83
CA GLN A 2 -22.85 8.82 11.47
C GLN A 2 -21.77 9.77 10.96
N LYS A 3 -21.15 10.52 11.87
CA LYS A 3 -20.08 11.45 11.52
C LYS A 3 -18.85 10.73 10.97
N TYR A 4 -18.63 9.48 11.39
CA TYR A 4 -17.48 8.70 10.99
C TYR A 4 -17.73 7.82 9.77
N GLU A 5 -18.99 7.52 9.47
CA GLU A 5 -19.33 6.67 8.32
C GLU A 5 -18.89 7.32 7.00
N LYS A 6 -19.03 8.63 6.89
CA LYS A 6 -18.64 9.38 5.70
C LYS A 6 -17.14 9.25 5.42
N TYR A 7 -16.33 9.39 6.48
CA TYR A 7 -14.89 9.26 6.38
C TYR A 7 -14.47 7.82 6.17
N ASN A 8 -15.18 6.87 6.79
CA ASN A 8 -14.89 5.45 6.63
C ASN A 8 -15.07 5.00 5.18
N ILE A 9 -16.13 5.46 4.53
CA ILE A 9 -16.37 5.16 3.12
C ILE A 9 -15.26 5.72 2.25
N LEU A 10 -14.83 6.95 2.52
CA LEU A 10 -13.75 7.57 1.78
C LEU A 10 -12.45 6.78 1.94
N TYR A 11 -12.10 6.40 3.17
CA TYR A 11 -10.87 5.65 3.45
C TYR A 11 -10.89 4.28 2.79
N VAL A 12 -12.02 3.60 2.84
CA VAL A 12 -12.16 2.28 2.19
C VAL A 12 -12.06 2.42 0.67
N ASN A 13 -12.61 3.48 0.10
CA ASN A 13 -12.52 3.73 -1.33
C ASN A 13 -11.07 4.00 -1.76
N ILE A 14 -10.33 4.77 -0.96
CA ILE A 14 -8.90 5.03 -1.23
C ILE A 14 -8.12 3.72 -1.19
N GLN A 15 -8.39 2.89 -0.19
CA GLN A 15 -7.75 1.58 -0.09
C GLN A 15 -8.07 0.70 -1.31
N ALA A 16 -9.32 0.70 -1.76
CA ALA A 16 -9.73 -0.07 -2.92
C ALA A 16 -9.01 0.39 -4.18
N ILE A 17 -8.90 1.70 -4.38
CA ILE A 17 -8.19 2.27 -5.52
C ILE A 17 -6.72 1.86 -5.50
N LEU A 18 -6.05 1.97 -4.34
CA LEU A 18 -4.67 1.57 -4.20
C LEU A 18 -4.50 0.07 -4.46
N THR A 19 -5.43 -0.76 -3.99
CA THR A 19 -5.39 -2.20 -4.21
C THR A 19 -5.50 -2.52 -5.70
N ILE A 20 -6.42 -1.87 -6.40
CA ILE A 20 -6.60 -2.07 -7.84
C ILE A 20 -5.34 -1.65 -8.59
N CYS A 21 -4.76 -0.50 -8.25
CA CYS A 21 -3.52 -0.04 -8.87
C CYS A 21 -2.38 -1.03 -8.64
N THR A 22 -2.28 -1.57 -7.43
CA THR A 22 -1.26 -2.56 -7.10
C THR A 22 -1.45 -3.84 -7.93
N CYS A 23 -2.69 -4.29 -8.10
CA CYS A 23 -2.99 -5.47 -8.91
C CYS A 23 -2.62 -5.25 -10.38
N VAL A 24 -2.93 -4.07 -10.93
CA VAL A 24 -2.54 -3.73 -12.31
C VAL A 24 -1.03 -3.73 -12.45
N LEU A 25 -0.32 -3.15 -11.48
CA LEU A 25 1.13 -3.13 -11.50
C LEU A 25 1.74 -4.53 -11.38
N LEU A 26 1.08 -5.41 -10.63
CA LEU A 26 1.51 -6.80 -10.53
C LEU A 26 1.46 -7.49 -11.89
N VAL A 27 0.39 -7.27 -12.64
CA VAL A 27 0.26 -7.81 -14.00
C VAL A 27 1.36 -7.23 -14.90
N ILE A 28 1.61 -5.93 -14.82
CA ILE A 28 2.66 -5.27 -15.59
C ILE A 28 4.03 -5.86 -15.23
N TYR A 29 4.25 -6.16 -13.96
CA TYR A 29 5.51 -6.74 -13.50
C TYR A 29 5.78 -8.12 -14.15
N PHE A 30 4.75 -8.92 -14.38
CA PHE A 30 4.93 -10.19 -15.06
C PHE A 30 5.47 -10.03 -16.48
N PHE A 31 5.17 -8.91 -17.12
CA PHE A 31 5.64 -8.62 -18.48
C PHE A 31 6.91 -7.78 -18.50
N ASN A 32 7.17 -7.02 -17.43
CA ASN A 32 8.31 -6.11 -17.38
C ASN A 32 8.85 -6.03 -15.95
N ASN A 33 9.96 -6.69 -15.71
CA ASN A 33 10.59 -6.76 -14.38
C ASN A 33 11.00 -5.39 -13.85
N LYS A 34 11.17 -4.40 -14.71
CA LYS A 34 11.56 -3.04 -14.30
C LYS A 34 10.47 -2.32 -13.54
N ALA A 35 9.25 -2.85 -13.54
CA ALA A 35 8.12 -2.25 -12.79
C ALA A 35 8.10 -2.67 -11.31
N LEU A 36 9.06 -3.49 -10.87
CA LEU A 36 9.07 -4.00 -9.48
C LEU A 36 9.09 -2.88 -8.45
N TRP A 37 9.92 -1.85 -8.65
CA TRP A 37 10.02 -0.74 -7.70
C TRP A 37 8.68 -0.04 -7.53
N LEU A 38 7.96 0.16 -8.63
CA LEU A 38 6.66 0.81 -8.60
C LEU A 38 5.63 -0.06 -7.91
N LEU A 39 5.64 -1.37 -8.20
CA LEU A 39 4.78 -2.34 -7.53
C LEU A 39 5.01 -2.34 -6.02
N GLU A 40 6.26 -2.33 -5.58
CA GLU A 40 6.60 -2.32 -4.16
C GLU A 40 6.13 -1.04 -3.47
N ILE A 41 6.32 0.12 -4.12
CA ILE A 41 5.87 1.39 -3.54
C ILE A 41 4.35 1.42 -3.39
N PHE A 42 3.61 1.06 -4.44
CA PHE A 42 2.15 1.04 -4.36
C PHE A 42 1.63 -0.04 -3.41
N GLY A 43 2.29 -1.21 -3.39
CA GLY A 43 1.96 -2.25 -2.42
C GLY A 43 2.15 -1.79 -0.99
N GLY A 44 3.27 -1.10 -0.73
CA GLY A 44 3.53 -0.52 0.58
C GLY A 44 2.50 0.52 0.98
N LEU A 45 2.13 1.41 0.05
CA LEU A 45 1.09 2.40 0.30
C LEU A 45 -0.25 1.74 0.61
N THR A 46 -0.58 0.66 -0.11
CA THR A 46 -1.80 -0.11 0.15
C THR A 46 -1.78 -0.70 1.56
N LEU A 47 -0.65 -1.27 1.97
CA LEU A 47 -0.49 -1.82 3.31
C LEU A 47 -0.60 -0.74 4.38
N LEU A 48 -0.02 0.43 4.15
CA LEU A 48 -0.16 1.56 5.07
C LEU A 48 -1.62 2.01 5.18
N MET A 49 -2.35 2.03 4.08
CA MET A 49 -3.75 2.39 4.10
C MET A 49 -4.59 1.34 4.82
N ILE A 50 -4.28 0.06 4.63
CA ILE A 50 -4.92 -1.02 5.39
C ILE A 50 -4.65 -0.85 6.88
N SER A 51 -3.42 -0.52 7.25
CA SER A 51 -3.03 -0.25 8.63
C SER A 51 -3.86 0.90 9.21
N PHE A 52 -3.94 2.00 8.47
CA PHE A 52 -4.71 3.17 8.89
C PHE A 52 -6.18 2.83 9.09
N ASN A 53 -6.77 2.09 8.15
CA ASN A 53 -8.16 1.68 8.25
C ASN A 53 -8.40 0.73 9.42
N ASN A 54 -7.46 -0.20 9.66
CA ASN A 54 -7.56 -1.11 10.81
C ASN A 54 -7.54 -0.34 12.13
N TYR A 55 -6.74 0.72 12.21
CA TYR A 55 -6.66 1.53 13.42
C TYR A 55 -7.94 2.35 13.63
N ILE A 56 -8.42 3.02 12.60
CA ILE A 56 -9.52 3.98 12.72
C ILE A 56 -10.88 3.30 12.65
N ILE A 57 -11.07 2.36 11.72
CA ILE A 57 -12.37 1.75 11.46
C ILE A 57 -12.57 0.50 12.31
N TYR A 58 -11.61 -0.42 12.25
CA TYR A 58 -11.74 -1.74 12.88
C TYR A 58 -11.11 -1.81 14.25
N ARG A 59 -10.29 -0.83 14.62
CA ARG A 59 -9.61 -0.72 15.93
C ARG A 59 -8.84 -1.98 16.32
N LYS A 60 -8.18 -2.61 15.34
CA LYS A 60 -7.36 -3.80 15.56
C LYS A 60 -5.89 -3.42 15.64
N GLY A 61 -5.45 -3.02 16.84
CA GLY A 61 -4.11 -2.48 17.04
C GLY A 61 -2.98 -3.39 16.62
N LYS A 62 -3.11 -4.71 16.85
CA LYS A 62 -2.07 -5.67 16.49
C LYS A 62 -1.86 -5.71 14.97
N PHE A 63 -2.95 -5.80 14.23
CA PHE A 63 -2.87 -5.82 12.77
C PHE A 63 -2.39 -4.48 12.20
N THR A 64 -2.76 -3.38 12.87
CA THR A 64 -2.28 -2.05 12.49
C THR A 64 -0.76 -2.00 12.51
N VAL A 65 -0.14 -2.44 13.58
CA VAL A 65 1.32 -2.41 13.72
C VAL A 65 1.99 -3.32 12.68
N VAL A 66 1.45 -4.53 12.48
CA VAL A 66 2.00 -5.48 11.52
C VAL A 66 1.99 -4.90 10.10
N TYR A 67 0.84 -4.41 9.66
CA TYR A 67 0.72 -3.84 8.31
C TYR A 67 1.56 -2.58 8.15
N LEU A 68 1.66 -1.76 9.21
CA LEU A 68 2.47 -0.55 9.17
C LEU A 68 3.94 -0.90 8.94
N VAL A 69 4.48 -1.85 9.70
CA VAL A 69 5.87 -2.26 9.58
C VAL A 69 6.14 -2.86 8.20
N ILE A 70 5.29 -3.78 7.76
CA ILE A 70 5.47 -4.44 6.45
C ILE A 70 5.38 -3.40 5.32
N GLY A 71 4.43 -2.46 5.42
CA GLY A 71 4.27 -1.41 4.41
C GLY A 71 5.49 -0.52 4.30
N ILE A 72 6.06 -0.11 5.43
CA ILE A 72 7.27 0.72 5.45
C ILE A 72 8.44 -0.03 4.83
N ILE A 73 8.63 -1.29 5.21
CA ILE A 73 9.72 -2.12 4.66
C ILE A 73 9.56 -2.27 3.15
N THR A 74 8.34 -2.53 2.68
CA THR A 74 8.05 -2.69 1.26
C THR A 74 8.37 -1.42 0.48
N ILE A 75 8.02 -0.25 1.02
CA ILE A 75 8.31 1.04 0.38
C ILE A 75 9.83 1.26 0.30
N ILE A 76 10.54 0.93 1.37
CA ILE A 76 12.00 1.06 1.39
C ILE A 76 12.62 0.20 0.29
N PHE A 77 12.19 -1.05 0.14
CA PHE A 77 12.67 -1.92 -0.93
C PHE A 77 12.36 -1.35 -2.31
N GLY A 78 11.17 -0.77 -2.48
CA GLY A 78 10.81 -0.12 -3.74
C GLY A 78 11.72 1.03 -4.07
N ILE A 79 12.03 1.87 -3.09
CA ILE A 79 12.94 3.01 -3.28
C ILE A 79 14.36 2.51 -3.63
N VAL A 80 14.84 1.47 -2.93
CA VAL A 80 16.14 0.89 -3.22
C VAL A 80 16.21 0.35 -4.64
N ASN A 81 15.16 -0.34 -5.08
CA ASN A 81 15.10 -0.86 -6.45
C ASN A 81 15.09 0.27 -7.48
N LEU A 82 14.35 1.35 -7.19
CA LEU A 82 14.33 2.53 -8.07
C LEU A 82 15.72 3.15 -8.19
N MET A 83 16.41 3.30 -7.06
CA MET A 83 17.77 3.85 -7.07
C MET A 83 18.72 2.97 -7.86
N GLY A 84 18.59 1.65 -7.74
CA GLY A 84 19.37 0.72 -8.54
C GLY A 84 19.17 0.90 -10.04
N ILE A 85 17.94 1.17 -10.46
CA ILE A 85 17.65 1.43 -11.87
C ILE A 85 18.25 2.77 -12.32
N LEU A 86 18.12 3.80 -11.47
CA LEU A 86 18.61 5.14 -11.82
C LEU A 86 20.13 5.21 -11.86
N TYR A 87 20.82 4.47 -11.01
CA TYR A 87 22.27 4.54 -10.90
C TYR A 87 22.99 3.38 -11.60
N ALA A 88 22.23 2.44 -12.10
CA ALA A 88 22.81 1.36 -12.91
C ALA A 88 22.98 1.80 -14.35
#